data_c70f1a020ef7657777eda15254a3bc30
#
_entry.id   c70f1a020ef7657777eda15254a3bc30
#
_cell.length_a   1.000
_cell.length_b   1.000
_cell.length_c   1.000
_cell.angle_alpha   90.00
_cell.angle_beta   90.00
_cell.angle_gamma   90.00
#
_symmetry.space_group_name_H-M   'P 1'
#
loop_
_entity.id
_entity.type
_entity.pdbx_description
1 polymer ?
#
loop_
_entity_poly.entity_id
_entity_poly.type
_entity_poly.pdbx_seq_one_letter_code
_entity_poly.pdbx_strand_id
1 'polypeptide(L)'
;MILIGQYDSSFVRRCAIAMRLCGIPFEHKPWSTFGDADEIRQYNPLTRVPTLVLDDGSVLNDSYSIIDYIDTMASEDKLLMPRAQPERHQVISVMSLATGLADKVV
;
A
#
# COMPACT_ATOMS: atom_id res chain seq x y z
N MET A 1 7.85 9.00 -5.69
CA MET A 1 7.50 7.62 -5.28
C MET A 1 6.90 6.84 -6.44
N ILE A 2 7.14 5.54 -6.46
CA ILE A 2 6.65 4.65 -7.52
C ILE A 2 5.82 3.55 -6.89
N LEU A 3 4.55 3.44 -7.26
CA LEU A 3 3.69 2.34 -6.83
C LEU A 3 3.67 1.27 -7.92
N ILE A 4 4.08 0.06 -7.57
CA ILE A 4 4.19 -1.07 -8.48
C ILE A 4 3.04 -2.04 -8.24
N GLY A 5 2.35 -2.41 -9.30
CA GLY A 5 1.28 -3.40 -9.30
C GLY A 5 0.08 -2.97 -10.13
N GLN A 6 -0.65 -3.95 -10.64
CA GLN A 6 -1.87 -3.70 -11.40
C GLN A 6 -3.06 -3.45 -10.47
N TYR A 7 -4.03 -2.69 -10.93
CA TYR A 7 -5.23 -2.36 -10.14
C TYR A 7 -6.24 -3.50 -10.04
N ASP A 8 -6.02 -4.63 -10.65
CA ASP A 8 -6.81 -5.83 -10.39
C ASP A 8 -6.54 -6.40 -9.00
N SER A 9 -5.38 -6.09 -8.41
CA SER A 9 -5.09 -6.42 -7.03
C SER A 9 -5.78 -5.44 -6.08
N SER A 10 -6.61 -5.95 -5.18
CA SER A 10 -7.25 -5.12 -4.15
C SER A 10 -6.21 -4.48 -3.21
N PHE A 11 -5.08 -5.14 -3.02
CA PHE A 11 -4.00 -4.63 -2.17
C PHE A 11 -3.27 -3.45 -2.82
N VAL A 12 -3.08 -3.49 -4.14
CA VAL A 12 -2.53 -2.35 -4.89
C VAL A 12 -3.52 -1.19 -4.88
N ARG A 13 -4.81 -1.49 -5.12
CA ARG A 13 -5.86 -0.45 -5.14
C ARG A 13 -5.93 0.29 -3.81
N ARG A 14 -5.89 -0.41 -2.67
CA ARG A 14 -5.98 0.28 -1.37
C ARG A 14 -4.84 1.25 -1.16
N CYS A 15 -3.64 0.91 -1.61
CA CYS A 15 -2.49 1.81 -1.52
C CYS A 15 -2.66 3.05 -2.40
N ALA A 16 -3.11 2.85 -3.65
CA ALA A 16 -3.35 3.97 -4.57
C ALA A 16 -4.45 4.90 -4.05
N ILE A 17 -5.54 4.34 -3.52
CA ILE A 17 -6.63 5.12 -2.94
C ILE A 17 -6.13 5.94 -1.75
N ALA A 18 -5.37 5.31 -0.86
CA ALA A 18 -4.81 6.00 0.30
C ALA A 18 -3.92 7.17 -0.11
N MET A 19 -3.04 6.97 -1.08
CA MET A 19 -2.15 8.03 -1.57
C MET A 19 -2.95 9.18 -2.16
N ARG A 20 -3.99 8.89 -2.94
CA ARG A 20 -4.84 9.91 -3.53
C ARG A 20 -5.62 10.69 -2.48
N LEU A 21 -6.17 10.00 -1.49
CA LEU A 21 -6.90 10.65 -0.38
C LEU A 21 -5.99 11.57 0.43
N CYS A 22 -4.73 11.18 0.61
CA CYS A 22 -3.75 11.98 1.35
C CYS A 22 -3.05 13.03 0.49
N GLY A 23 -3.36 13.10 -0.81
CA GLY A 23 -2.76 14.08 -1.72
C GLY A 23 -1.29 13.82 -2.00
N ILE A 24 -0.85 12.57 -1.93
CA ILE A 24 0.54 12.17 -2.16
C ILE A 24 0.69 11.74 -3.61
N PRO A 25 1.50 12.46 -4.42
CA PRO A 25 1.70 12.08 -5.81
C PRO A 25 2.60 10.85 -5.94
N PHE A 26 2.32 10.03 -6.95
CA PHE A 26 3.12 8.85 -7.24
C PHE A 26 3.09 8.51 -8.73
N GLU A 27 4.18 7.93 -9.23
CA GLU A 27 4.20 7.28 -10.54
C GLU A 27 3.64 5.88 -10.38
N HIS A 28 2.80 5.42 -11.31
CA HIS A 28 2.24 4.09 -11.28
C HIS A 28 2.88 3.21 -12.34
N LYS A 29 3.44 2.07 -11.93
CA LYS A 29 3.93 1.03 -12.82
C LYS A 29 3.00 -0.18 -12.70
N PRO A 30 2.10 -0.39 -13.68
CA PRO A 30 1.08 -1.45 -13.59
C PRO A 30 1.68 -2.82 -13.96
N TRP A 31 2.75 -3.19 -13.31
CA TRP A 31 3.43 -4.46 -13.58
C TRP A 31 2.68 -5.63 -12.94
N SER A 32 2.64 -6.75 -13.68
CA SER A 32 2.01 -7.99 -13.24
C SER A 32 3.08 -8.95 -12.73
N THR A 33 2.77 -9.67 -11.65
CA THR A 33 3.65 -10.74 -11.16
C THR A 33 3.78 -11.89 -12.15
N PHE A 34 2.87 -11.98 -13.11
CA PHE A 34 2.90 -13.01 -14.15
C PHE A 34 3.75 -12.62 -15.35
N GLY A 35 3.66 -11.36 -15.80
CA GLY A 35 4.34 -10.91 -17.02
C GLY A 35 5.59 -10.08 -16.77
N ASP A 36 5.66 -9.41 -15.62
CA ASP A 36 6.72 -8.43 -15.32
C ASP A 36 7.51 -8.83 -14.06
N ALA A 37 7.60 -10.11 -13.78
CA ALA A 37 8.26 -10.61 -12.57
C ALA A 37 9.71 -10.15 -12.46
N ASP A 38 10.44 -10.11 -13.57
CA ASP A 38 11.84 -9.69 -13.57
C ASP A 38 12.00 -8.22 -13.21
N GLU A 39 11.11 -7.37 -13.70
CA GLU A 39 11.10 -5.95 -13.37
C GLU A 39 10.77 -5.73 -11.89
N ILE A 40 9.77 -6.43 -11.37
CA ILE A 40 9.37 -6.34 -9.97
C ILE A 40 10.50 -6.82 -9.05
N ARG A 41 11.20 -7.90 -9.45
CA ARG A 41 12.27 -8.48 -8.64
C ARG A 41 13.42 -7.52 -8.40
N GLN A 42 13.64 -6.56 -9.30
CA GLN A 42 14.66 -5.54 -9.11
C GLN A 42 14.41 -4.68 -7.88
N TYR A 43 13.15 -4.54 -7.47
CA TYR A 43 12.75 -3.73 -6.32
C TYR A 43 12.34 -4.59 -5.12
N ASN A 44 11.70 -5.73 -5.38
CA ASN A 44 11.16 -6.58 -4.33
C ASN A 44 11.59 -8.03 -4.57
N PRO A 45 12.51 -8.57 -3.75
CA PRO A 45 13.00 -9.94 -3.94
C PRO A 45 11.90 -11.01 -3.77
N LEU A 46 10.80 -10.67 -3.10
CA LEU A 46 9.65 -11.58 -2.98
C LEU A 46 8.80 -11.60 -4.25
N THR A 47 9.03 -10.69 -5.18
CA THR A 47 8.29 -10.58 -6.44
C THR A 47 6.78 -10.49 -6.19
N ARG A 48 6.38 -9.57 -5.31
CA ARG A 48 4.98 -9.37 -4.92
C ARG A 48 4.56 -7.93 -5.14
N VAL A 49 3.27 -7.73 -5.27
CA VAL A 49 2.65 -6.41 -5.36
C VAL A 49 1.64 -6.27 -4.22
N PRO A 50 1.41 -5.08 -3.66
CA PRO A 50 2.03 -3.81 -4.02
C PRO A 50 3.48 -3.69 -3.53
N THR A 51 4.26 -2.91 -4.22
CA THR A 51 5.60 -2.48 -3.80
C THR A 51 5.66 -0.97 -3.99
N LEU A 52 6.13 -0.25 -2.98
CA LEU A 52 6.29 1.20 -3.06
C LEU A 52 7.77 1.56 -2.99
N VAL A 53 8.26 2.24 -4.03
CA VAL A 53 9.63 2.75 -4.06
C VAL A 53 9.60 4.20 -3.63
N LEU A 54 10.31 4.53 -2.56
CA LEU A 54 10.36 5.87 -2.01
C LEU A 54 11.37 6.73 -2.79
N ASP A 55 11.32 8.04 -2.57
CA ASP A 55 12.17 8.98 -3.30
C ASP A 55 13.66 8.78 -3.00
N ASP A 56 14.00 8.26 -1.84
CA ASP A 56 15.38 7.95 -1.46
C ASP A 56 15.87 6.58 -1.98
N GLY A 57 15.02 5.88 -2.72
CA GLY A 57 15.33 4.56 -3.27
C GLY A 57 15.01 3.39 -2.36
N SER A 58 14.62 3.63 -1.11
CA SER A 58 14.19 2.56 -0.23
C SER A 58 12.84 1.99 -0.68
N VAL A 59 12.55 0.76 -0.28
CA VAL A 59 11.39 0.03 -0.77
C VAL A 59 10.54 -0.47 0.39
N LEU A 60 9.24 -0.26 0.28
CA LEU A 60 8.26 -0.82 1.22
C LEU A 60 7.49 -1.93 0.53
N ASN A 61 7.42 -3.07 1.19
CA ASN A 61 6.66 -4.23 0.75
C ASN A 61 5.42 -4.38 1.62
N ASP A 62 4.37 -5.01 1.06
CA ASP A 62 3.13 -5.25 1.76
C ASP A 62 2.28 -3.97 1.92
N SER A 63 1.00 -4.13 1.63
CA SER A 63 0.07 -2.99 1.64
C SER A 63 -0.08 -2.36 3.02
N TYR A 64 0.03 -3.16 4.09
CA TYR A 64 -0.09 -2.63 5.45
C TYR A 64 1.05 -1.65 5.77
N SER A 65 2.30 -2.03 5.47
CA SER A 65 3.44 -1.15 5.73
C SER A 65 3.39 0.11 4.86
N ILE A 66 2.89 -0.02 3.64
CA ILE A 66 2.72 1.12 2.74
C ILE A 66 1.68 2.10 3.29
N ILE A 67 0.53 1.58 3.71
CA ILE A 67 -0.55 2.40 4.29
C ILE A 67 -0.08 3.10 5.56
N ASP A 68 0.65 2.38 6.43
CA ASP A 68 1.20 2.98 7.64
C ASP A 68 2.13 4.15 7.32
N TYR A 69 3.01 3.98 6.35
CA TYR A 69 3.92 5.03 5.91
C TYR A 69 3.15 6.24 5.36
N ILE A 70 2.16 5.99 4.51
CA ILE A 70 1.33 7.06 3.93
C ILE A 70 0.62 7.82 5.03
N ASP A 71 0.07 7.13 6.02
CA ASP A 71 -0.64 7.74 7.13
C ASP A 71 0.28 8.65 7.96
N THR A 72 1.55 8.28 8.13
CA THR A 72 2.51 9.14 8.85
C THR A 72 2.88 10.39 8.07
N MET A 73 2.75 10.39 6.74
CA MET A 73 3.03 11.53 5.89
C MET A 73 1.82 12.46 5.73
N ALA A 74 0.63 11.99 6.08
CA ALA A 74 -0.60 12.74 5.86
C ALA A 74 -0.67 13.93 6.81
N SER A 75 -1.29 15.03 6.34
CA SER A 75 -1.61 16.16 7.19
C SER A 75 -2.72 15.78 8.19
N GLU A 76 -2.84 16.54 9.28
CA GLU A 76 -3.79 16.23 10.37
C GLU A 76 -5.23 16.08 9.88
N ASP A 77 -5.63 16.83 8.87
CA ASP A 77 -6.99 16.79 8.32
C ASP A 77 -7.21 15.62 7.35
N LYS A 78 -6.16 14.86 7.03
CA LYS A 78 -6.23 13.76 6.06
C LYS A 78 -5.76 12.43 6.63
N LEU A 79 -5.68 12.30 7.94
CA LEU A 79 -5.25 11.05 8.57
C LEU A 79 -6.20 9.91 8.20
N LEU A 80 -5.62 8.77 7.85
CA LEU A 80 -6.37 7.56 7.54
C LEU A 80 -6.80 6.82 8.80
N MET A 81 -5.99 6.95 9.87
CA MET A 81 -6.21 6.25 11.13
C MET A 81 -6.05 7.21 12.29
N PRO A 82 -6.86 7.04 13.36
CA PRO A 82 -6.66 7.81 14.59
C PRO A 82 -5.27 7.57 15.18
N ARG A 83 -4.67 8.62 15.75
CA ARG A 83 -3.35 8.50 16.38
C ARG A 83 -3.42 7.86 17.76
N ALA A 84 -4.53 8.04 18.48
CA ALA A 84 -4.67 7.64 19.87
C ALA A 84 -5.51 6.37 20.01
N GLN A 85 -5.23 5.61 21.08
CA GLN A 85 -6.06 4.51 21.51
C GLN A 85 -7.23 5.03 22.37
N PRO A 86 -8.38 4.37 22.38
CA PRO A 86 -8.66 3.05 21.78
C PRO A 86 -9.06 3.10 20.30
N GLU A 87 -9.30 4.26 19.73
CA GLU A 87 -9.84 4.39 18.37
C GLU A 87 -8.89 3.77 17.34
N ARG A 88 -7.58 3.90 17.53
CA ARG A 88 -6.61 3.36 16.58
C ARG A 88 -6.72 1.84 16.42
N HIS A 89 -6.75 1.09 17.53
CA HIS A 89 -6.84 -0.36 17.40
C HIS A 89 -8.18 -0.84 16.88
N GLN A 90 -9.25 -0.06 17.11
CA GLN A 90 -10.57 -0.36 16.53
C GLN A 90 -10.54 -0.28 15.02
N VAL A 91 -9.92 0.77 14.46
CA VAL A 91 -9.77 0.91 13.01
C VAL A 91 -8.87 -0.20 12.45
N ILE A 92 -7.75 -0.49 13.10
CA ILE A 92 -6.84 -1.54 12.65
C ILE A 92 -7.53 -2.91 12.68
N SER A 93 -8.38 -3.17 13.67
CA SER A 93 -9.14 -4.41 13.76
C SER A 93 -10.08 -4.59 12.56
N VAL A 94 -10.78 -3.52 12.16
CA VAL A 94 -11.62 -3.55 10.96
C VAL A 94 -10.78 -3.75 9.69
N MET A 95 -9.64 -3.06 9.59
CA MET A 95 -8.73 -3.24 8.47
C MET A 95 -8.24 -4.69 8.35
N SER A 96 -7.89 -5.33 9.47
CA SER A 96 -7.40 -6.70 9.43
C SER A 96 -8.47 -7.69 9.01
N LEU A 97 -9.73 -7.46 9.37
CA LEU A 97 -10.85 -8.26 8.87
C LEU A 97 -11.02 -8.10 7.36
N ALA A 98 -10.94 -6.86 6.87
CA ALA A 98 -11.09 -6.58 5.45
C ALA A 98 -9.95 -7.21 4.62
N THR A 99 -8.70 -7.09 5.07
CA THR A 99 -7.58 -7.68 4.36
C THR A 99 -7.56 -9.20 4.47
N GLY A 100 -7.98 -9.75 5.61
CA GLY A 100 -8.13 -11.19 5.77
C GLY A 100 -9.19 -11.77 4.82
N LEU A 101 -10.31 -11.04 4.66
CA LEU A 101 -11.35 -11.44 3.68
C LEU A 101 -10.79 -11.37 2.25
N ALA A 102 -10.06 -10.30 1.91
CA ALA A 102 -9.46 -10.18 0.58
C ALA A 102 -8.52 -11.35 0.27
N ASP A 103 -7.73 -11.79 1.25
CA ASP A 103 -6.85 -12.95 1.10
C ASP A 103 -7.65 -14.24 0.83
N LYS A 104 -8.83 -14.36 1.41
CA LYS A 104 -9.65 -15.57 1.27
C LYS A 104 -10.31 -15.70 -0.10
N VAL A 105 -10.55 -14.59 -0.79
CA VAL A 105 -11.30 -14.60 -2.06
C VAL A 105 -10.40 -14.54 -3.29
N VAL A 106 -9.10 -14.46 -3.10
CA VAL A 106 -8.13 -14.45 -4.20
C VAL A 106 -7.82 -15.87 -4.69
#